data_a236094f66b8276a7313b08fdbc565aa
#
_entry.id   a236094f66b8276a7313b08fdbc565aa
#
_cell.length_a   1.000
_cell.length_b   1.000
_cell.length_c   1.000
_cell.angle_alpha   90.00
_cell.angle_beta   90.00
_cell.angle_gamma   90.00
#
_symmetry.space_group_name_H-M   'P 1'
#
loop_
_entity.id
_entity.type
_entity.pdbx_description
1 polymer ?
#
loop_
_entity_poly.entity_id
_entity_poly.type
_entity_poly.pdbx_seq_one_letter_code
_entity_poly.pdbx_strand_id
1 'polypeptide(L)'
;MTRKKEISDSIKDGADEIDIVINRGYVLQNNWKKLYEEVRSFKETAGKTKIKAILGVGDLETLRNVAKASLVCMMAGADFIKTSTGKESINANLNNSLVMLRMIRDFYTKTGKKIGFKPAGGISTAKSVLEFLILVAEELGFEWVNPKLLRIGASSLLIDIERQLYHYTSGRYANKEKLAIG
;
A
#
# COMPACT_ATOMS: atom_id res chain seq x y z
N MET A 1 -5.50 -14.30 -20.39
CA MET A 1 -5.30 -12.85 -20.54
C MET A 1 -3.98 -12.48 -19.89
N THR A 2 -3.14 -11.67 -20.51
CA THR A 2 -1.86 -11.30 -19.88
C THR A 2 -2.07 -10.10 -18.98
N ARG A 3 -1.44 -10.05 -17.80
CA ARG A 3 -1.49 -8.92 -16.84
C ARG A 3 -1.25 -7.56 -17.52
N LYS A 4 -0.37 -7.49 -18.52
CA LYS A 4 -0.14 -6.26 -19.30
C LYS A 4 -1.38 -5.78 -20.06
N LYS A 5 -2.16 -6.72 -20.60
CA LYS A 5 -3.41 -6.37 -21.28
C LYS A 5 -4.43 -5.77 -20.30
N GLU A 6 -4.55 -6.35 -19.11
CA GLU A 6 -5.42 -5.82 -18.03
C GLU A 6 -5.01 -4.40 -17.63
N ILE A 7 -3.70 -4.13 -17.50
CA ILE A 7 -3.18 -2.77 -17.24
C ILE A 7 -3.59 -1.82 -18.37
N SER A 8 -3.37 -2.20 -19.63
CA SER A 8 -3.69 -1.36 -20.78
C SER A 8 -5.20 -1.10 -20.91
N ASP A 9 -6.03 -2.11 -20.66
CA ASP A 9 -7.48 -1.99 -20.72
C ASP A 9 -8.00 -1.09 -19.59
N SER A 10 -7.50 -1.28 -18.36
CA SER A 10 -7.87 -0.41 -17.22
C SER A 10 -7.52 1.07 -17.47
N ILE A 11 -6.38 1.35 -18.12
CA ILE A 11 -5.99 2.72 -18.47
C ILE A 11 -6.94 3.31 -19.53
N LYS A 12 -7.33 2.53 -20.55
CA LYS A 12 -8.30 2.97 -21.55
C LYS A 12 -9.66 3.27 -20.93
N ASP A 13 -10.03 2.52 -19.88
CA ASP A 13 -11.27 2.72 -19.12
C ASP A 13 -11.17 3.89 -18.13
N GLY A 14 -10.04 4.61 -18.10
CA GLY A 14 -9.86 5.85 -17.33
C GLY A 14 -9.21 5.67 -15.95
N ALA A 15 -8.51 4.57 -15.68
CA ALA A 15 -7.82 4.40 -14.40
C ALA A 15 -6.62 5.35 -14.26
N ASP A 16 -6.60 6.15 -13.19
CA ASP A 16 -5.47 7.02 -12.81
C ASP A 16 -4.35 6.28 -12.08
N GLU A 17 -4.69 5.20 -11.38
CA GLU A 17 -3.77 4.40 -10.57
C GLU A 17 -4.12 2.91 -10.68
N ILE A 18 -3.11 2.04 -10.74
CA ILE A 18 -3.28 0.59 -10.89
C ILE A 18 -2.56 -0.13 -9.76
N ASP A 19 -3.29 -1.01 -9.06
CA ASP A 19 -2.71 -1.92 -8.07
C ASP A 19 -2.34 -3.25 -8.75
N ILE A 20 -1.07 -3.64 -8.68
CA ILE A 20 -0.55 -4.91 -9.21
C ILE A 20 -0.04 -5.80 -8.09
N VAL A 21 -0.28 -7.10 -8.17
CA VAL A 21 0.31 -8.09 -7.24
C VAL A 21 1.60 -8.60 -7.85
N ILE A 22 2.71 -8.55 -7.13
CA ILE A 22 3.98 -9.15 -7.56
C ILE A 22 3.91 -10.67 -7.59
N ASN A 23 4.78 -11.31 -8.36
CA ASN A 23 4.96 -12.76 -8.27
C ASN A 23 5.80 -13.10 -7.04
N ARG A 24 5.13 -13.49 -5.95
CA ARG A 24 5.76 -13.86 -4.67
C ARG A 24 6.72 -15.04 -4.82
N GLY A 25 6.47 -15.95 -5.75
CA GLY A 25 7.36 -17.07 -6.05
C GLY A 25 8.76 -16.63 -6.47
N TYR A 26 8.91 -15.48 -7.16
CA TYR A 26 10.23 -14.94 -7.45
C TYR A 26 10.98 -14.50 -6.18
N VAL A 27 10.26 -13.93 -5.21
CA VAL A 27 10.85 -13.54 -3.92
C VAL A 27 11.33 -14.76 -3.15
N LEU A 28 10.48 -15.78 -3.01
CA LEU A 28 10.79 -17.02 -2.27
C LEU A 28 11.94 -17.79 -2.92
N GLN A 29 12.07 -17.73 -4.24
CA GLN A 29 13.18 -18.32 -4.99
C GLN A 29 14.43 -17.44 -5.05
N ASN A 30 14.45 -16.29 -4.39
CA ASN A 30 15.50 -15.27 -4.48
C ASN A 30 15.78 -14.80 -5.92
N ASN A 31 14.79 -14.85 -6.82
CA ASN A 31 14.92 -14.43 -8.21
C ASN A 31 14.57 -12.93 -8.35
N TRP A 32 15.40 -12.10 -7.75
CA TRP A 32 15.22 -10.65 -7.70
C TRP A 32 15.24 -10.00 -9.09
N LYS A 33 16.00 -10.56 -10.02
CA LYS A 33 16.06 -10.09 -11.41
C LYS A 33 14.70 -10.25 -12.10
N LYS A 34 14.07 -11.41 -12.00
CA LYS A 34 12.73 -11.63 -12.59
C LYS A 34 11.66 -10.77 -11.94
N LEU A 35 11.74 -10.56 -10.62
CA LEU A 35 10.83 -9.64 -9.94
C LEU A 35 10.98 -8.21 -10.48
N TYR A 36 12.22 -7.73 -10.62
CA TYR A 36 12.50 -6.42 -11.20
C TYR A 36 11.95 -6.29 -12.62
N GLU A 37 12.25 -7.27 -13.49
CA GLU A 37 11.81 -7.28 -14.89
C GLU A 37 10.28 -7.29 -15.01
N GLU A 38 9.59 -8.07 -14.15
CA GLU A 38 8.14 -8.11 -14.10
C GLU A 38 7.55 -6.74 -13.78
N VAL A 39 7.93 -6.14 -12.65
CA VAL A 39 7.39 -4.84 -12.19
C VAL A 39 7.78 -3.73 -13.17
N ARG A 40 9.01 -3.74 -13.70
CA ARG A 40 9.47 -2.82 -14.72
C ARG A 40 8.60 -2.87 -15.97
N SER A 41 8.30 -4.09 -16.44
CA SER A 41 7.45 -4.29 -17.62
C SER A 41 6.02 -3.79 -17.42
N PHE A 42 5.48 -3.88 -16.19
CA PHE A 42 4.18 -3.31 -15.84
C PHE A 42 4.22 -1.80 -15.83
N LYS A 43 5.27 -1.20 -15.26
CA LYS A 43 5.45 0.26 -15.26
C LYS A 43 5.60 0.83 -16.67
N GLU A 44 6.33 0.17 -17.53
CA GLU A 44 6.47 0.56 -18.95
C GLU A 44 5.12 0.50 -19.67
N THR A 45 4.31 -0.54 -19.40
CA THR A 45 2.95 -0.65 -19.96
C THR A 45 2.03 0.43 -19.41
N ALA A 46 2.16 0.80 -18.14
CA ALA A 46 1.34 1.83 -17.50
C ALA A 46 1.74 3.26 -17.90
N GLY A 47 2.96 3.47 -18.40
CA GLY A 47 3.44 4.80 -18.80
C GLY A 47 3.38 5.82 -17.65
N LYS A 48 2.55 6.85 -17.79
CA LYS A 48 2.36 7.90 -16.79
C LYS A 48 1.45 7.50 -15.63
N THR A 49 0.60 6.49 -15.81
CA THR A 49 -0.31 5.99 -14.78
C THR A 49 0.49 5.42 -13.61
N LYS A 50 0.07 5.75 -12.38
CA LYS A 50 0.76 5.28 -11.18
C LYS A 50 0.54 3.79 -10.95
N ILE A 51 1.62 3.09 -10.57
CA ILE A 51 1.56 1.68 -10.17
C ILE A 51 1.79 1.55 -8.67
N LYS A 52 0.91 0.78 -8.02
CA LYS A 52 1.08 0.35 -6.64
C LYS A 52 1.40 -1.15 -6.62
N ALA A 53 2.63 -1.49 -6.21
CA ALA A 53 3.07 -2.87 -6.12
C ALA A 53 2.62 -3.50 -4.79
N ILE A 54 1.71 -4.47 -4.87
CA ILE A 54 1.24 -5.25 -3.71
C ILE A 54 2.25 -6.36 -3.45
N LEU A 55 2.90 -6.32 -2.30
CA LEU A 55 3.95 -7.29 -1.94
C LEU A 55 3.38 -8.63 -1.46
N GLY A 56 2.22 -8.62 -0.79
CA GLY A 56 1.68 -9.80 -0.12
C GLY A 56 2.56 -10.20 1.06
N VAL A 57 2.80 -9.25 1.99
CA VAL A 57 3.81 -9.35 3.05
C VAL A 57 3.69 -10.61 3.91
N GLY A 58 2.49 -11.16 4.09
CA GLY A 58 2.25 -12.39 4.84
C GLY A 58 2.83 -13.63 4.18
N ASP A 59 2.96 -13.63 2.85
CA ASP A 59 3.45 -14.77 2.07
C ASP A 59 4.95 -14.67 1.76
N LEU A 60 5.63 -13.61 2.19
CA LEU A 60 7.06 -13.41 1.95
C LEU A 60 7.95 -14.03 3.04
N GLU A 61 7.37 -14.67 4.05
CA GLU A 61 7.99 -15.45 5.13
C GLU A 61 8.89 -14.64 6.08
N THR A 62 9.70 -13.71 5.58
CA THR A 62 10.68 -12.98 6.41
C THR A 62 10.64 -11.46 6.15
N LEU A 63 10.92 -10.67 7.18
CA LEU A 63 11.08 -9.21 7.06
C LEU A 63 12.22 -8.84 6.07
N ARG A 64 13.23 -9.70 5.93
CA ARG A 64 14.30 -9.52 4.93
C ARG A 64 13.75 -9.59 3.51
N ASN A 65 12.85 -10.53 3.23
CA ASN A 65 12.20 -10.65 1.94
C ASN A 65 11.29 -9.46 1.68
N VAL A 66 10.54 -8.98 2.69
CA VAL A 66 9.74 -7.75 2.61
C VAL A 66 10.63 -6.56 2.25
N ALA A 67 11.76 -6.37 2.92
CA ALA A 67 12.70 -5.29 2.65
C ALA A 67 13.23 -5.34 1.21
N LYS A 68 13.74 -6.50 0.78
CA LYS A 68 14.28 -6.67 -0.58
C LYS A 68 13.21 -6.48 -1.65
N ALA A 69 12.01 -7.07 -1.49
CA ALA A 69 10.91 -6.92 -2.42
C ALA A 69 10.49 -5.45 -2.54
N SER A 70 10.42 -4.71 -1.42
CA SER A 70 10.17 -3.28 -1.40
C SER A 70 11.17 -2.50 -2.26
N LEU A 71 12.47 -2.70 -2.04
CA LEU A 71 13.53 -2.06 -2.80
C LEU A 71 13.47 -2.40 -4.29
N VAL A 72 13.33 -3.68 -4.63
CA VAL A 72 13.27 -4.13 -6.03
C VAL A 72 12.08 -3.51 -6.76
N CYS A 73 10.90 -3.47 -6.13
CA CYS A 73 9.70 -2.85 -6.73
C CYS A 73 9.90 -1.34 -6.96
N MET A 74 10.50 -0.62 -6.00
CA MET A 74 10.79 0.82 -6.13
C MET A 74 11.82 1.08 -7.23
N MET A 75 12.89 0.28 -7.29
CA MET A 75 13.91 0.35 -8.35
C MET A 75 13.31 0.07 -9.74
N ALA A 76 12.34 -0.83 -9.83
CA ALA A 76 11.63 -1.16 -11.07
C ALA A 76 10.63 -0.08 -11.51
N GLY A 77 10.40 0.95 -10.68
CA GLY A 77 9.58 2.12 -11.03
C GLY A 77 8.19 2.12 -10.42
N ALA A 78 7.89 1.29 -9.43
CA ALA A 78 6.64 1.39 -8.68
C ALA A 78 6.54 2.77 -8.01
N ASP A 79 5.36 3.39 -8.09
CA ASP A 79 5.10 4.70 -7.48
C ASP A 79 4.64 4.55 -6.03
N PHE A 80 4.09 3.38 -5.68
CA PHE A 80 3.71 2.97 -4.33
C PHE A 80 4.13 1.53 -4.08
N ILE A 81 4.41 1.22 -2.81
CA ILE A 81 4.43 -0.15 -2.31
C ILE A 81 3.24 -0.35 -1.36
N LYS A 82 2.57 -1.49 -1.49
CA LYS A 82 1.36 -1.85 -0.73
C LYS A 82 1.60 -3.16 0.02
N THR A 83 1.12 -3.27 1.24
CA THR A 83 1.35 -4.45 2.08
C THR A 83 0.72 -5.71 1.51
N SER A 84 -0.59 -5.70 1.24
CA SER A 84 -1.36 -6.90 0.89
C SER A 84 -2.63 -6.57 0.09
N THR A 85 -3.33 -7.61 -0.37
CA THR A 85 -4.64 -7.47 -1.01
C THR A 85 -5.78 -7.32 0.00
N GLY A 86 -5.55 -7.72 1.25
CA GLY A 86 -6.56 -7.84 2.29
C GLY A 86 -7.18 -9.24 2.42
N LYS A 87 -6.72 -10.19 1.60
CA LYS A 87 -7.22 -11.58 1.57
C LYS A 87 -6.21 -12.61 2.07
N GLU A 88 -5.00 -12.18 2.39
CA GLU A 88 -3.95 -13.02 2.97
C GLU A 88 -4.21 -13.28 4.47
N SER A 89 -3.61 -14.34 5.03
CA SER A 89 -3.67 -14.66 6.47
C SER A 89 -3.03 -13.59 7.34
N ILE A 90 -1.94 -12.97 6.86
CA ILE A 90 -1.26 -11.85 7.49
C ILE A 90 -1.30 -10.67 6.52
N ASN A 91 -1.96 -9.61 6.92
CA ASN A 91 -2.11 -8.38 6.16
C ASN A 91 -1.24 -7.24 6.73
N ALA A 92 -1.71 -5.99 6.64
CA ALA A 92 -1.01 -4.86 7.21
C ALA A 92 -0.81 -5.02 8.72
N ASN A 93 0.43 -4.94 9.17
CA ASN A 93 0.81 -4.82 10.57
C ASN A 93 1.98 -3.84 10.70
N LEU A 94 2.22 -3.35 11.92
CA LEU A 94 3.23 -2.31 12.17
C LEU A 94 4.65 -2.82 11.87
N ASN A 95 4.97 -4.09 12.13
CA ASN A 95 6.31 -4.64 11.90
C ASN A 95 6.67 -4.66 10.41
N ASN A 96 5.81 -5.21 9.57
CA ASN A 96 6.01 -5.23 8.12
C ASN A 96 6.03 -3.80 7.55
N SER A 97 5.12 -2.94 8.04
CA SER A 97 5.01 -1.55 7.62
C SER A 97 6.27 -0.75 7.98
N LEU A 98 6.81 -0.93 9.18
CA LEU A 98 8.07 -0.31 9.61
C LEU A 98 9.22 -0.65 8.65
N VAL A 99 9.35 -1.92 8.29
CA VAL A 99 10.40 -2.34 7.33
C VAL A 99 10.17 -1.67 5.96
N MET A 100 8.95 -1.66 5.46
CA MET A 100 8.63 -1.03 4.17
C MET A 100 8.91 0.48 4.18
N LEU A 101 8.54 1.18 5.25
CA LEU A 101 8.77 2.62 5.40
C LEU A 101 10.28 2.94 5.47
N ARG A 102 11.06 2.14 6.20
CA ARG A 102 12.52 2.27 6.21
C ARG A 102 13.13 2.09 4.82
N MET A 103 12.63 1.15 4.04
CA MET A 103 13.07 0.98 2.65
C MET A 103 12.68 2.18 1.77
N ILE A 104 11.51 2.79 1.98
CA ILE A 104 11.12 4.04 1.30
C ILE A 104 12.08 5.17 1.69
N ARG A 105 12.38 5.33 2.98
CA ARG A 105 13.32 6.35 3.48
C ARG A 105 14.70 6.19 2.85
N ASP A 106 15.25 4.98 2.89
CA ASP A 106 16.58 4.69 2.36
C ASP A 106 16.63 4.90 0.84
N PHE A 107 15.56 4.53 0.13
CA PHE A 107 15.44 4.76 -1.30
C PHE A 107 15.36 6.26 -1.62
N TYR A 108 14.54 7.03 -0.87
CA TYR A 108 14.44 8.47 -1.02
C TYR A 108 15.77 9.18 -0.73
N THR A 109 16.45 8.81 0.34
CA THR A 109 17.75 9.37 0.70
C THR A 109 18.78 9.17 -0.42
N LYS A 110 18.74 8.02 -1.11
CA LYS A 110 19.70 7.71 -2.17
C LYS A 110 19.34 8.31 -3.54
N THR A 111 18.05 8.48 -3.82
CA THR A 111 17.57 8.80 -5.18
C THR A 111 16.84 10.14 -5.30
N GLY A 112 16.41 10.72 -4.18
CA GLY A 112 15.55 11.89 -4.16
C GLY A 112 14.09 11.59 -4.60
N LYS A 113 13.77 10.34 -4.95
CA LYS A 113 12.43 9.97 -5.46
C LYS A 113 11.51 9.59 -4.32
N LYS A 114 10.41 10.32 -4.14
CA LYS A 114 9.36 9.99 -3.17
C LYS A 114 8.49 8.84 -3.67
N ILE A 115 8.36 7.80 -2.86
CA ILE A 115 7.50 6.63 -3.10
C ILE A 115 6.38 6.63 -2.09
N GLY A 116 5.16 6.35 -2.53
CA GLY A 116 4.00 6.27 -1.64
C GLY A 116 3.92 4.93 -0.90
N PHE A 117 3.22 4.95 0.22
CA PHE A 117 2.93 3.77 1.04
C PHE A 117 1.42 3.51 1.11
N LYS A 118 1.01 2.23 1.03
CA LYS A 118 -0.40 1.83 1.18
C LYS A 118 -0.51 0.61 2.10
N PRO A 119 -0.69 0.79 3.42
CA PRO A 119 -1.11 -0.32 4.27
C PRO A 119 -2.52 -0.75 3.89
N ALA A 120 -2.76 -2.05 3.81
CA ALA A 120 -4.04 -2.61 3.40
C ALA A 120 -4.32 -3.96 4.06
N GLY A 121 -5.61 -4.19 4.38
CA GLY A 121 -6.11 -5.42 5.02
C GLY A 121 -6.04 -5.37 6.54
N GLY A 122 -7.17 -5.68 7.18
CA GLY A 122 -7.31 -5.71 8.64
C GLY A 122 -7.46 -4.34 9.32
N ILE A 123 -7.44 -3.24 8.57
CA ILE A 123 -7.57 -1.88 9.11
C ILE A 123 -9.06 -1.50 9.09
N SER A 124 -9.72 -1.53 10.25
CA SER A 124 -11.16 -1.32 10.36
C SER A 124 -11.58 -0.24 11.36
N THR A 125 -10.64 0.33 12.12
CA THR A 125 -10.93 1.36 13.14
C THR A 125 -10.09 2.61 12.94
N ALA A 126 -10.63 3.77 13.32
CA ALA A 126 -9.90 5.03 13.32
C ALA A 126 -8.63 4.94 14.18
N LYS A 127 -8.67 4.23 15.31
CA LYS A 127 -7.50 3.98 16.17
C LYS A 127 -6.39 3.28 15.40
N SER A 128 -6.70 2.18 14.71
CA SER A 128 -5.68 1.46 13.92
C SER A 128 -5.08 2.31 12.80
N VAL A 129 -5.87 3.19 12.19
CA VAL A 129 -5.33 4.15 11.19
C VAL A 129 -4.36 5.12 11.83
N LEU A 130 -4.66 5.67 13.02
CA LEU A 130 -3.76 6.59 13.72
C LEU A 130 -2.39 5.94 13.99
N GLU A 131 -2.34 4.66 14.32
CA GLU A 131 -1.09 3.93 14.51
C GLU A 131 -0.23 3.94 13.22
N PHE A 132 -0.84 3.73 12.05
CA PHE A 132 -0.12 3.83 10.76
C PHE A 132 0.25 5.28 10.42
N LEU A 133 -0.59 6.27 10.71
CA LEU A 133 -0.27 7.68 10.48
C LEU A 133 0.93 8.12 11.31
N ILE A 134 0.96 7.75 12.59
CA ILE A 134 2.08 8.01 13.50
C ILE A 134 3.34 7.34 12.97
N LEU A 135 3.26 6.06 12.61
CA LEU A 135 4.41 5.31 12.09
C LEU A 135 4.99 5.96 10.81
N VAL A 136 4.12 6.43 9.91
CA VAL A 136 4.56 7.13 8.69
C VAL A 136 5.22 8.46 9.03
N ALA A 137 4.62 9.24 9.95
CA ALA A 137 5.15 10.53 10.36
C ALA A 137 6.53 10.39 11.03
N GLU A 138 6.72 9.38 11.89
CA GLU A 138 7.98 9.10 12.59
C GLU A 138 9.09 8.62 11.65
N GLU A 139 8.78 7.76 10.68
CA GLU A 139 9.81 7.16 9.81
C GLU A 139 10.11 8.02 8.56
N LEU A 140 9.14 8.77 8.04
CA LEU A 140 9.25 9.50 6.77
C LEU A 140 9.02 11.02 6.89
N GLY A 141 8.46 11.49 8.02
CA GLY A 141 8.06 12.88 8.18
C GLY A 141 6.61 13.17 7.79
N PHE A 142 6.09 14.27 8.31
CA PHE A 142 4.70 14.69 8.06
C PHE A 142 4.40 14.97 6.58
N GLU A 143 5.40 15.26 5.78
CA GLU A 143 5.26 15.46 4.34
C GLU A 143 4.83 14.19 3.59
N TRP A 144 4.91 12.99 4.18
CA TRP A 144 4.31 11.77 3.63
C TRP A 144 2.86 11.56 4.06
N VAL A 145 2.39 12.23 5.13
CA VAL A 145 1.01 12.09 5.62
C VAL A 145 0.07 12.95 4.77
N ASN A 146 -0.07 12.57 3.51
CA ASN A 146 -0.96 13.25 2.57
C ASN A 146 -1.48 12.25 1.50
N PRO A 147 -2.62 12.55 0.82
CA PRO A 147 -3.21 11.63 -0.15
C PRO A 147 -2.36 11.31 -1.37
N LYS A 148 -1.31 12.06 -1.67
CA LYS A 148 -0.43 11.80 -2.81
C LYS A 148 0.61 10.71 -2.51
N LEU A 149 0.95 10.49 -1.22
CA LEU A 149 1.99 9.57 -0.77
C LEU A 149 1.51 8.52 0.23
N LEU A 150 0.32 8.69 0.83
CA LEU A 150 -0.27 7.73 1.75
C LEU A 150 -1.69 7.38 1.35
N ARG A 151 -1.98 6.08 1.29
CA ARG A 151 -3.32 5.53 1.09
C ARG A 151 -3.59 4.47 2.15
N ILE A 152 -4.83 4.39 2.60
CA ILE A 152 -5.28 3.31 3.49
C ILE A 152 -6.20 2.37 2.70
N GLY A 153 -5.87 1.09 2.65
CA GLY A 153 -6.68 0.08 2.01
C GLY A 153 -7.59 -0.60 3.03
N ALA A 154 -8.87 -0.21 3.06
CA ALA A 154 -9.84 -0.70 4.02
C ALA A 154 -11.23 -0.81 3.38
N SER A 155 -12.10 -1.71 3.89
CA SER A 155 -13.48 -1.90 3.43
C SER A 155 -14.52 -1.27 4.37
N SER A 156 -14.28 -1.29 5.69
CA SER A 156 -15.28 -0.88 6.70
C SER A 156 -14.84 0.31 7.56
N LEU A 157 -13.66 0.85 7.32
CA LEU A 157 -13.05 1.92 8.12
C LEU A 157 -13.88 3.20 8.17
N LEU A 158 -14.51 3.58 7.05
CA LEU A 158 -15.26 4.84 6.97
C LEU A 158 -16.43 4.87 7.96
N ILE A 159 -17.08 3.73 8.20
CA ILE A 159 -18.17 3.61 9.19
C ILE A 159 -17.65 3.93 10.59
N ASP A 160 -16.47 3.44 10.96
CA ASP A 160 -15.91 3.73 12.28
C ASP A 160 -15.47 5.20 12.39
N ILE A 161 -14.84 5.76 11.36
CA ILE A 161 -14.48 7.19 11.34
C ILE A 161 -15.72 8.07 11.51
N GLU A 162 -16.79 7.78 10.78
CA GLU A 162 -18.05 8.51 10.87
C GLU A 162 -18.65 8.44 12.28
N ARG A 163 -18.61 7.25 12.91
CA ARG A 163 -19.05 7.08 14.31
C ARG A 163 -18.21 7.88 15.30
N GLN A 164 -16.89 7.92 15.13
CA GLN A 164 -15.99 8.70 15.98
C GLN A 164 -16.24 10.21 15.83
N LEU A 165 -16.44 10.70 14.60
CA LEU A 165 -16.78 12.09 14.34
C LEU A 165 -18.14 12.47 14.93
N TYR A 166 -19.14 11.61 14.80
CA TYR A 166 -20.44 11.82 15.40
C TYR A 166 -20.35 11.90 16.93
N HIS A 167 -19.58 10.98 17.54
CA HIS A 167 -19.34 11.00 18.99
C HIS A 167 -18.64 12.29 19.43
N TYR A 168 -17.62 12.72 18.69
CA TYR A 168 -16.89 13.95 18.98
C TYR A 168 -17.80 15.19 19.00
N THR A 169 -18.76 15.26 18.08
CA THR A 169 -19.66 16.43 17.96
C THR A 169 -20.88 16.37 18.87
N SER A 170 -21.38 15.17 19.21
CA SER A 170 -22.66 14.98 19.93
C SER A 170 -22.53 14.40 21.34
N GLY A 171 -21.33 13.97 21.73
CA GLY A 171 -21.05 13.30 23.02
C GLY A 171 -21.58 11.86 23.12
N ARG A 172 -22.14 11.29 22.05
CA ARG A 172 -22.70 9.92 22.04
C ARG A 172 -22.50 9.23 20.69
N TYR A 173 -22.43 7.91 20.67
CA TYR A 173 -22.30 7.16 19.43
C TYR A 173 -23.65 7.06 18.67
N ALA A 174 -23.60 7.27 17.35
CA ALA A 174 -24.73 7.06 16.49
C ALA A 174 -25.10 5.58 16.36
N ASN A 175 -26.40 5.27 16.22
CA ASN A 175 -26.86 3.98 15.69
C ASN A 175 -26.38 3.84 14.24
N LYS A 176 -26.04 2.59 13.84
CA LYS A 176 -25.60 2.30 12.45
C LYS A 176 -26.56 2.82 11.38
N GLU A 177 -27.85 2.72 11.65
CA GLU A 177 -28.93 3.20 10.76
C GLU A 177 -28.96 4.72 10.52
N LYS A 178 -28.23 5.50 11.33
CA LYS A 178 -28.12 6.95 11.22
C LYS A 178 -26.84 7.43 10.55
N LEU A 179 -26.00 6.51 10.10
CA LEU A 179 -24.74 6.83 9.43
C LEU A 179 -24.97 6.78 7.91
N ALA A 180 -24.37 7.73 7.18
CA ALA A 180 -24.54 7.85 5.72
C ALA A 180 -23.97 6.65 4.95
N ILE A 181 -23.06 5.91 5.55
CA ILE A 181 -22.33 4.76 4.96
C ILE A 181 -22.74 3.44 5.65
N GLY A 182 -23.72 3.45 6.54
CA GLY A 182 -24.18 2.33 7.34
C GLY A 182 -25.01 1.30 6.56
#